data_83f7dc347a2a6e0739ec528a0e1e58ad
#
_entry.id   83f7dc347a2a6e0739ec528a0e1e58ad
#
_cell.length_a   1.000
_cell.length_b   1.000
_cell.length_c   1.000
_cell.angle_alpha   90.00
_cell.angle_beta   90.00
_cell.angle_gamma   90.00
#
_symmetry.space_group_name_H-M   'P 1'
#
loop_
_entity.id
_entity.type
_entity.pdbx_description
1 polymer ?
#
loop_
_entity_poly.entity_id
_entity_poly.type
_entity_poly.pdbx_seq_one_letter_code
_entity_poly.pdbx_strand_id
1 'polypeptide(L)'
;MKLSGAQAIIKVLLEQGVDTVFGYPGGQVIPLYNALYDAPLRNVLTAHEQGAIHAADGYARASGRTGVCIATSGPGATNIVTGLATAYLDSVPLVAITGQVSVANLGRDSFQEIDIVGVTLPITKYNILVRKPEDLLPALRQAFYLAQEGRPGPVLVDVPSNLQVGDVEWMEAEPLTPPVMETAREEILEAAAVTITNARQPVFLVGGGAVHSGAAEEVLRFARKTGMPVVNTLMGIGVFPGSDRQCLGLTGMHGHIAANMAVANADVLIVAGSRFSERVTGDRNRYVGKKTIIQLDIDPSEVDKNVMTALPLVGDMKENLNKLSERVKKLXXXXXXXXXNLI
;
A
#
# COMPACT_ATOMS: atom_id res chain seq x y z
N MET A 1 -29.04 8.79 17.60
CA MET A 1 -29.30 7.53 18.36
C MET A 1 -28.06 7.23 19.20
N LYS A 2 -28.23 6.87 20.46
CA LYS A 2 -27.09 6.53 21.33
C LYS A 2 -26.76 5.04 21.23
N LEU A 3 -25.48 4.76 21.16
CA LEU A 3 -24.90 3.40 21.12
C LEU A 3 -23.75 3.35 22.11
N SER A 4 -23.39 2.15 22.57
CA SER A 4 -22.08 2.03 23.22
C SER A 4 -20.97 2.26 22.19
N GLY A 5 -19.80 2.69 22.66
CA GLY A 5 -18.66 2.86 21.76
C GLY A 5 -18.33 1.59 20.99
N ALA A 6 -18.42 0.43 21.64
CA ALA A 6 -18.18 -0.86 20.97
C ALA A 6 -19.18 -1.09 19.82
N GLN A 7 -20.47 -0.82 20.06
CA GLN A 7 -21.49 -0.92 18.99
C GLN A 7 -21.23 0.09 17.89
N ALA A 8 -20.79 1.29 18.24
CA ALA A 8 -20.48 2.33 17.27
C ALA A 8 -19.27 1.92 16.39
N ILE A 9 -18.23 1.30 16.98
CA ILE A 9 -17.11 0.75 16.22
C ILE A 9 -17.61 -0.27 15.19
N ILE A 10 -18.45 -1.22 15.62
CA ILE A 10 -18.99 -2.24 14.71
C ILE A 10 -19.75 -1.59 13.55
N LYS A 11 -20.57 -0.59 13.86
CA LYS A 11 -21.33 0.11 12.80
C LYS A 11 -20.42 0.82 11.81
N VAL A 12 -19.34 1.45 12.29
CA VAL A 12 -18.37 2.06 11.36
C VAL A 12 -17.71 0.99 10.49
N LEU A 13 -17.31 -0.15 11.06
CA LEU A 13 -16.72 -1.22 10.27
C LEU A 13 -17.67 -1.65 9.13
N LEU A 14 -18.95 -1.83 9.46
CA LEU A 14 -19.98 -2.18 8.46
C LEU A 14 -20.17 -1.07 7.43
N GLU A 15 -20.22 0.18 7.88
CA GLU A 15 -20.31 1.37 7.02
C GLU A 15 -19.15 1.41 6.01
N GLN A 16 -17.93 1.03 6.45
CA GLN A 16 -16.74 1.00 5.61
C GLN A 16 -16.64 -0.27 4.74
N GLY A 17 -17.66 -1.11 4.75
CA GLY A 17 -17.70 -2.31 3.92
C GLY A 17 -16.85 -3.47 4.43
N VAL A 18 -16.46 -3.44 5.70
CA VAL A 18 -15.69 -4.54 6.31
C VAL A 18 -16.61 -5.75 6.45
N ASP A 19 -16.13 -6.92 6.05
CA ASP A 19 -16.83 -8.18 6.26
C ASP A 19 -16.07 -9.14 7.17
N THR A 20 -14.77 -8.92 7.35
CA THR A 20 -13.91 -9.81 8.12
C THR A 20 -12.94 -9.00 8.97
N VAL A 21 -12.82 -9.40 10.24
CA VAL A 21 -11.81 -8.83 11.15
C VAL A 21 -10.95 -9.97 11.68
N PHE A 22 -9.70 -9.66 12.00
CA PHE A 22 -8.73 -10.62 12.53
C PHE A 22 -8.28 -10.14 13.90
N GLY A 23 -8.09 -11.03 14.85
CA GLY A 23 -7.66 -10.57 16.15
C GLY A 23 -7.54 -11.64 17.20
N TYR A 24 -7.21 -11.19 18.41
CA TYR A 24 -7.12 -12.01 19.60
C TYR A 24 -7.70 -11.19 20.76
N PRO A 25 -8.68 -11.72 21.49
CA PRO A 25 -9.33 -10.97 22.58
C PRO A 25 -8.40 -10.82 23.78
N GLY A 26 -8.63 -9.74 24.54
CA GLY A 26 -7.93 -9.49 25.79
C GLY A 26 -8.69 -8.42 26.59
N GLY A 27 -8.25 -8.15 27.80
CA GLY A 27 -9.01 -7.36 28.78
C GLY A 27 -9.59 -6.05 28.26
N GLN A 28 -8.79 -5.28 27.53
CA GLN A 28 -9.20 -3.92 27.15
C GLN A 28 -10.00 -3.88 25.83
N VAL A 29 -10.37 -5.05 25.27
CA VAL A 29 -11.26 -5.13 24.10
C VAL A 29 -12.45 -6.06 24.34
N ILE A 30 -12.71 -6.47 25.58
CA ILE A 30 -13.87 -7.32 25.91
C ILE A 30 -15.18 -6.68 25.41
N PRO A 31 -15.43 -5.37 25.65
CA PRO A 31 -16.67 -4.80 25.15
C PRO A 31 -16.81 -4.87 23.64
N LEU A 32 -15.69 -4.66 22.92
CA LEU A 32 -15.71 -4.74 21.47
C LEU A 32 -15.97 -6.17 20.99
N TYR A 33 -15.32 -7.18 21.62
CA TYR A 33 -15.55 -8.58 21.27
C TYR A 33 -17.00 -9.02 21.61
N ASN A 34 -17.60 -8.48 22.69
CA ASN A 34 -19.02 -8.74 22.97
C ASN A 34 -19.90 -8.18 21.84
N ALA A 35 -19.60 -6.97 21.35
CA ALA A 35 -20.36 -6.39 20.25
C ALA A 35 -20.15 -7.16 18.93
N LEU A 36 -18.95 -7.71 18.71
CA LEU A 36 -18.64 -8.54 17.56
C LEU A 36 -19.44 -9.85 17.52
N TYR A 37 -19.77 -10.39 18.69
CA TYR A 37 -20.45 -11.70 18.80
C TYR A 37 -21.78 -11.72 18.02
N ASP A 38 -22.53 -10.62 18.10
CA ASP A 38 -23.83 -10.51 17.43
C ASP A 38 -23.75 -9.78 16.09
N ALA A 39 -22.57 -9.36 15.66
CA ALA A 39 -22.42 -8.57 14.45
C ALA A 39 -22.35 -9.46 13.20
N PRO A 40 -22.83 -8.97 12.04
CA PRO A 40 -22.70 -9.70 10.79
C PRO A 40 -21.28 -9.53 10.20
N LEU A 41 -20.27 -9.77 11.03
CA LEU A 41 -18.86 -9.68 10.66
C LEU A 41 -18.20 -11.03 10.95
N ARG A 42 -17.42 -11.52 10.02
CA ARG A 42 -16.62 -12.70 10.26
C ARG A 42 -15.44 -12.33 11.16
N ASN A 43 -15.38 -12.93 12.34
CA ASN A 43 -14.29 -12.73 13.28
C ASN A 43 -13.35 -13.93 13.19
N VAL A 44 -12.11 -13.71 12.71
CA VAL A 44 -11.10 -14.75 12.58
C VAL A 44 -10.16 -14.65 13.79
N LEU A 45 -10.33 -15.60 14.69
CA LEU A 45 -9.52 -15.71 15.90
C LEU A 45 -8.17 -16.34 15.53
N THR A 46 -7.08 -15.71 15.94
CA THR A 46 -5.73 -16.25 15.78
C THR A 46 -5.17 -16.66 17.14
N ALA A 47 -4.10 -17.45 17.16
CA ALA A 47 -3.44 -17.84 18.40
C ALA A 47 -2.46 -16.78 18.91
N HIS A 48 -2.19 -15.75 18.10
CA HIS A 48 -1.24 -14.68 18.44
C HIS A 48 -1.57 -13.45 17.60
N GLU A 49 -1.44 -12.26 18.19
CA GLU A 49 -1.80 -11.00 17.51
C GLU A 49 -0.92 -10.74 16.28
N GLN A 50 0.32 -11.19 16.28
CA GLN A 50 1.17 -11.08 15.09
C GLN A 50 0.55 -11.86 13.91
N GLY A 51 0.01 -13.04 14.19
CA GLY A 51 -0.73 -13.81 13.18
C GLY A 51 -1.95 -13.06 12.67
N ALA A 52 -2.66 -12.37 13.59
CA ALA A 52 -3.85 -11.60 13.21
C ALA A 52 -3.51 -10.46 12.25
N ILE A 53 -2.50 -9.65 12.58
CA ILE A 53 -2.14 -8.51 11.74
C ILE A 53 -1.58 -8.98 10.38
N HIS A 54 -0.81 -10.08 10.35
CA HIS A 54 -0.35 -10.64 9.07
C HIS A 54 -1.51 -11.23 8.25
N ALA A 55 -2.52 -11.81 8.91
CA ALA A 55 -3.71 -12.29 8.20
C ALA A 55 -4.51 -11.12 7.61
N ALA A 56 -4.65 -10.01 8.36
CA ALA A 56 -5.29 -8.79 7.85
C ALA A 56 -4.52 -8.21 6.66
N ASP A 57 -3.18 -8.22 6.72
CA ASP A 57 -2.30 -7.80 5.62
C ASP A 57 -2.54 -8.67 4.37
N GLY A 58 -2.53 -9.99 4.55
CA GLY A 58 -2.78 -10.92 3.44
C GLY A 58 -4.17 -10.74 2.83
N TYR A 59 -5.17 -10.52 3.70
CA TYR A 59 -6.54 -10.24 3.25
C TYR A 59 -6.59 -8.98 2.39
N ALA A 60 -5.91 -7.91 2.84
CA ALA A 60 -5.90 -6.65 2.09
C ALA A 60 -5.25 -6.83 0.71
N ARG A 61 -4.12 -7.54 0.65
CA ARG A 61 -3.43 -7.80 -0.63
C ARG A 61 -4.30 -8.61 -1.59
N ALA A 62 -4.96 -9.64 -1.07
CA ALA A 62 -5.73 -10.57 -1.91
C ALA A 62 -7.07 -9.99 -2.36
N SER A 63 -7.72 -9.20 -1.51
CA SER A 63 -9.06 -8.68 -1.78
C SER A 63 -9.08 -7.28 -2.39
N GLY A 64 -7.98 -6.53 -2.23
CA GLY A 64 -7.92 -5.11 -2.61
C GLY A 64 -8.67 -4.20 -1.64
N ARG A 65 -9.04 -4.71 -0.45
CA ARG A 65 -9.83 -3.98 0.56
C ARG A 65 -8.96 -3.71 1.78
N THR A 66 -9.35 -2.73 2.60
CA THR A 66 -8.62 -2.43 3.84
C THR A 66 -8.76 -3.59 4.83
N GLY A 67 -7.64 -4.13 5.30
CA GLY A 67 -7.64 -5.17 6.33
C GLY A 67 -7.87 -4.57 7.71
N VAL A 68 -8.50 -5.32 8.61
CA VAL A 68 -8.80 -4.86 9.98
C VAL A 68 -8.26 -5.86 11.00
N CYS A 69 -7.46 -5.36 11.95
CA CYS A 69 -6.93 -6.17 13.06
C CYS A 69 -7.35 -5.54 14.38
N ILE A 70 -7.77 -6.38 15.34
CA ILE A 70 -8.16 -5.94 16.68
C ILE A 70 -7.25 -6.64 17.70
N ALA A 71 -6.66 -5.84 18.60
CA ALA A 71 -5.78 -6.35 19.65
C ALA A 71 -6.02 -5.59 20.97
N THR A 72 -5.77 -6.25 22.09
CA THR A 72 -5.87 -5.60 23.39
C THR A 72 -4.66 -4.70 23.64
N SER A 73 -4.64 -4.00 24.76
CA SER A 73 -3.56 -3.11 25.18
C SER A 73 -2.27 -3.88 25.53
N GLY A 74 -1.21 -3.15 25.77
CA GLY A 74 0.05 -3.69 26.27
C GLY A 74 0.63 -4.73 25.33
N PRO A 75 0.81 -5.99 25.81
CA PRO A 75 1.43 -7.01 24.96
C PRO A 75 0.62 -7.33 23.70
N GLY A 76 -0.70 -7.21 23.73
CA GLY A 76 -1.50 -7.41 22.51
C GLY A 76 -1.16 -6.36 21.46
N ALA A 77 -1.11 -5.10 21.86
CA ALA A 77 -0.77 -3.99 20.97
C ALA A 77 0.68 -4.10 20.48
N THR A 78 1.63 -4.43 21.36
CA THR A 78 3.03 -4.56 20.91
C THR A 78 3.24 -5.76 19.97
N ASN A 79 2.43 -6.81 20.11
CA ASN A 79 2.53 -7.97 19.23
C ASN A 79 2.12 -7.69 17.78
N ILE A 80 1.40 -6.59 17.50
CA ILE A 80 1.07 -6.25 16.11
C ILE A 80 2.11 -5.35 15.43
N VAL A 81 3.14 -4.91 16.14
CA VAL A 81 4.14 -3.96 15.63
C VAL A 81 4.83 -4.49 14.37
N THR A 82 5.27 -5.75 14.37
CA THR A 82 5.93 -6.35 13.20
C THR A 82 5.02 -6.30 11.97
N GLY A 83 3.74 -6.65 12.13
CA GLY A 83 2.78 -6.62 11.02
C GLY A 83 2.50 -5.21 10.50
N LEU A 84 2.40 -4.23 11.42
CA LEU A 84 2.27 -2.82 11.02
C LEU A 84 3.47 -2.36 10.21
N ALA A 85 4.69 -2.70 10.65
CA ALA A 85 5.91 -2.35 9.92
C ALA A 85 5.92 -2.99 8.53
N THR A 86 5.51 -4.25 8.43
CA THR A 86 5.40 -4.96 7.14
C THR A 86 4.42 -4.23 6.21
N ALA A 87 3.24 -3.91 6.70
CA ALA A 87 2.21 -3.22 5.92
C ALA A 87 2.68 -1.82 5.49
N TYR A 88 3.36 -1.11 6.39
CA TYR A 88 3.90 0.22 6.10
C TYR A 88 4.92 0.17 4.97
N LEU A 89 5.87 -0.77 5.06
CA LEU A 89 6.93 -0.89 4.06
C LEU A 89 6.38 -1.34 2.70
N ASP A 90 5.33 -2.15 2.68
CA ASP A 90 4.76 -2.67 1.44
C ASP A 90 3.54 -1.88 0.97
N SER A 91 3.17 -0.81 1.67
CA SER A 91 2.05 0.07 1.28
C SER A 91 0.72 -0.67 1.25
N VAL A 92 0.43 -1.43 2.32
CA VAL A 92 -0.80 -2.22 2.43
C VAL A 92 -1.81 -1.46 3.29
N PRO A 93 -3.05 -1.23 2.81
CA PRO A 93 -4.05 -0.52 3.61
C PRO A 93 -4.55 -1.41 4.75
N LEU A 94 -4.29 -0.98 5.98
CA LEU A 94 -4.71 -1.67 7.21
C LEU A 94 -5.24 -0.66 8.21
N VAL A 95 -6.27 -1.06 8.98
CA VAL A 95 -6.72 -0.35 10.16
C VAL A 95 -6.56 -1.30 11.35
N ALA A 96 -5.69 -0.93 12.29
CA ALA A 96 -5.51 -1.65 13.54
C ALA A 96 -6.27 -0.91 14.64
N ILE A 97 -7.13 -1.63 15.33
CA ILE A 97 -7.89 -1.09 16.47
C ILE A 97 -7.32 -1.75 17.72
N THR A 98 -6.68 -0.95 18.58
CA THR A 98 -6.14 -1.47 19.84
C THR A 98 -7.01 -1.00 21.02
N GLY A 99 -7.17 -1.87 22.00
CA GLY A 99 -7.75 -1.46 23.26
C GLY A 99 -6.72 -0.73 24.11
N GLN A 100 -7.17 0.10 25.02
CA GLN A 100 -6.29 0.85 25.92
C GLN A 100 -6.93 0.92 27.30
N VAL A 101 -6.14 1.15 28.32
CA VAL A 101 -6.66 1.40 29.67
C VAL A 101 -7.58 2.61 29.64
N SER A 102 -8.47 2.71 30.63
CA SER A 102 -9.42 3.84 30.66
C SER A 102 -8.68 5.17 30.66
N VAL A 103 -9.31 6.20 30.11
CA VAL A 103 -8.72 7.55 30.02
C VAL A 103 -8.20 8.04 31.38
N ALA A 104 -8.89 7.72 32.47
CA ALA A 104 -8.48 8.13 33.81
C ALA A 104 -7.19 7.45 34.29
N ASN A 105 -6.84 6.31 33.68
CA ASN A 105 -5.66 5.53 34.07
C ASN A 105 -4.46 5.73 33.14
N LEU A 106 -4.59 6.55 32.11
CA LEU A 106 -3.51 6.82 31.16
C LEU A 106 -2.35 7.55 31.86
N GLY A 107 -1.12 7.07 31.61
CA GLY A 107 0.09 7.65 32.16
C GLY A 107 0.33 7.32 33.63
N ARG A 108 -0.29 6.26 34.14
CA ARG A 108 -0.18 5.85 35.54
C ARG A 108 0.50 4.49 35.73
N ASP A 109 1.21 4.02 34.69
CA ASP A 109 1.83 2.69 34.69
C ASP A 109 0.82 1.57 35.01
N SER A 110 -0.37 1.71 34.46
CA SER A 110 -1.48 0.77 34.67
C SER A 110 -1.16 -0.60 34.10
N PHE A 111 -1.85 -1.64 34.60
CA PHE A 111 -1.64 -3.00 34.10
C PHE A 111 -1.86 -3.08 32.59
N GLN A 112 -0.84 -3.58 31.88
CA GLN A 112 -0.84 -3.70 30.41
C GLN A 112 -1.05 -2.37 29.69
N GLU A 113 -0.65 -1.26 30.28
CA GLU A 113 -0.62 0.03 29.58
C GLU A 113 0.67 0.12 28.73
N ILE A 114 0.55 0.62 27.53
CA ILE A 114 1.69 0.97 26.69
C ILE A 114 1.31 2.17 25.82
N ASP A 115 2.27 3.05 25.56
CA ASP A 115 2.10 4.14 24.60
C ASP A 115 2.27 3.58 23.18
N ILE A 116 1.23 2.91 22.70
CA ILE A 116 1.29 2.27 21.39
C ILE A 116 1.35 3.32 20.26
N VAL A 117 0.79 4.51 20.50
CA VAL A 117 0.89 5.61 19.52
C VAL A 117 2.36 6.01 19.33
N GLY A 118 3.09 6.19 20.44
CA GLY A 118 4.54 6.49 20.37
C GLY A 118 5.32 5.38 19.69
N VAL A 119 5.03 4.12 20.04
CA VAL A 119 5.73 2.96 19.48
C VAL A 119 5.49 2.83 17.96
N THR A 120 4.28 3.12 17.48
CA THR A 120 3.92 2.89 16.07
C THR A 120 4.07 4.13 15.18
N LEU A 121 4.50 5.26 15.74
CA LEU A 121 4.64 6.50 14.99
C LEU A 121 5.45 6.34 13.69
N PRO A 122 6.62 5.68 13.70
CA PRO A 122 7.44 5.56 12.47
C PRO A 122 6.99 4.46 11.51
N ILE A 123 5.97 3.67 11.86
CA ILE A 123 5.55 2.51 11.07
C ILE A 123 4.06 2.54 10.69
N THR A 124 3.44 3.72 10.83
CA THR A 124 2.03 3.93 10.40
C THR A 124 1.96 5.22 9.59
N LYS A 125 0.96 5.31 8.71
CA LYS A 125 0.64 6.58 8.04
C LYS A 125 0.08 7.59 9.03
N TYR A 126 -0.69 7.08 9.99
CA TYR A 126 -1.33 7.89 11.02
C TYR A 126 -1.67 6.97 12.19
N ASN A 127 -1.63 7.52 13.40
CA ASN A 127 -2.12 6.83 14.57
C ASN A 127 -2.74 7.83 15.52
N ILE A 128 -3.71 7.39 16.31
CA ILE A 128 -4.43 8.27 17.23
C ILE A 128 -4.90 7.51 18.47
N LEU A 129 -4.74 8.13 19.62
CA LEU A 129 -5.39 7.71 20.88
C LEU A 129 -6.67 8.53 21.04
N VAL A 130 -7.82 7.85 21.02
CA VAL A 130 -9.11 8.51 21.20
C VAL A 130 -9.29 8.85 22.69
N ARG A 131 -9.59 10.10 23.01
CA ARG A 131 -9.68 10.54 24.39
C ARG A 131 -11.10 10.91 24.82
N LYS A 132 -12.00 11.14 23.86
CA LYS A 132 -13.38 11.57 24.13
C LYS A 132 -14.36 10.79 23.26
N PRO A 133 -15.57 10.54 23.74
CA PRO A 133 -16.57 9.80 22.95
C PRO A 133 -16.88 10.44 21.60
N GLU A 134 -16.92 11.76 21.51
CA GLU A 134 -17.23 12.49 20.28
C GLU A 134 -16.15 12.33 19.21
N ASP A 135 -14.93 11.95 19.58
CA ASP A 135 -13.82 11.77 18.64
C ASP A 135 -13.81 10.35 18.03
N LEU A 136 -14.55 9.40 18.60
CA LEU A 136 -14.44 7.98 18.21
C LEU A 136 -14.85 7.74 16.76
N LEU A 137 -16.02 8.22 16.35
CA LEU A 137 -16.50 8.02 14.97
C LEU A 137 -15.60 8.73 13.95
N PRO A 138 -15.27 10.03 14.17
CA PRO A 138 -14.36 10.71 13.25
C PRO A 138 -13.00 10.00 13.13
N ALA A 139 -12.42 9.55 14.24
CA ALA A 139 -11.10 8.89 14.20
C ALA A 139 -11.14 7.61 13.36
N LEU A 140 -12.18 6.79 13.53
CA LEU A 140 -12.32 5.55 12.77
C LEU A 140 -12.55 5.81 11.29
N ARG A 141 -13.45 6.72 10.95
CA ARG A 141 -13.72 7.07 9.55
C ARG A 141 -12.47 7.64 8.86
N GLN A 142 -11.77 8.52 9.58
CA GLN A 142 -10.51 9.07 9.08
C GLN A 142 -9.46 7.97 8.89
N ALA A 143 -9.41 6.97 9.78
CA ALA A 143 -8.47 5.87 9.69
C ALA A 143 -8.64 5.10 8.36
N PHE A 144 -9.89 4.78 7.99
CA PHE A 144 -10.17 4.08 6.73
C PHE A 144 -9.83 4.94 5.53
N TYR A 145 -10.14 6.23 5.58
CA TYR A 145 -9.78 7.17 4.52
C TYR A 145 -8.26 7.24 4.34
N LEU A 146 -7.52 7.48 5.42
CA LEU A 146 -6.06 7.65 5.38
C LEU A 146 -5.35 6.36 4.96
N ALA A 147 -5.88 5.19 5.36
CA ALA A 147 -5.27 3.91 4.97
C ALA A 147 -5.23 3.75 3.45
N GLN A 148 -6.19 4.32 2.73
CA GLN A 148 -6.35 4.19 1.28
C GLN A 148 -5.83 5.39 0.49
N GLU A 149 -5.79 6.57 1.10
CA GLU A 149 -5.44 7.82 0.41
C GLU A 149 -4.00 7.80 -0.12
N GLY A 150 -3.83 8.23 -1.37
CA GLY A 150 -2.51 8.32 -1.98
C GLY A 150 -1.79 6.97 -1.95
N ARG A 151 -0.60 6.95 -1.38
CA ARG A 151 0.12 5.69 -1.14
C ARG A 151 -0.54 4.98 0.04
N PRO A 152 -1.10 3.78 -0.14
CA PRO A 152 -1.77 3.08 0.97
C PRO A 152 -0.82 2.73 2.12
N GLY A 153 -1.40 2.48 3.30
CA GLY A 153 -0.59 2.06 4.44
C GLY A 153 -1.43 1.88 5.70
N PRO A 154 -0.80 1.41 6.79
CA PRO A 154 -1.52 1.12 8.01
C PRO A 154 -1.81 2.36 8.85
N VAL A 155 -2.97 2.34 9.51
CA VAL A 155 -3.40 3.35 10.48
C VAL A 155 -3.80 2.62 11.77
N LEU A 156 -3.47 3.20 12.93
CA LEU A 156 -3.81 2.62 14.22
C LEU A 156 -4.73 3.57 14.99
N VAL A 157 -5.82 3.01 15.53
CA VAL A 157 -6.76 3.73 16.39
C VAL A 157 -6.76 3.04 17.76
N ASP A 158 -6.27 3.74 18.79
CA ASP A 158 -6.14 3.24 20.15
C ASP A 158 -7.36 3.71 20.96
N VAL A 159 -8.17 2.76 21.46
CA VAL A 159 -9.49 3.06 22.03
C VAL A 159 -9.55 2.63 23.49
N PRO A 160 -9.54 3.59 24.44
CA PRO A 160 -9.70 3.27 25.87
C PRO A 160 -10.98 2.49 26.17
N SER A 161 -10.87 1.57 27.13
CA SER A 161 -11.97 0.66 27.49
C SER A 161 -13.23 1.39 27.95
N ASN A 162 -13.08 2.51 28.69
CA ASN A 162 -14.24 3.29 29.13
C ASN A 162 -15.01 3.91 27.94
N LEU A 163 -14.32 4.21 26.85
CA LEU A 163 -14.99 4.73 25.64
C LEU A 163 -15.73 3.63 24.88
N GLN A 164 -15.29 2.37 25.03
CA GLN A 164 -15.98 1.25 24.40
C GLN A 164 -17.34 0.97 25.08
N VAL A 165 -17.44 1.20 26.39
CA VAL A 165 -18.71 0.99 27.11
C VAL A 165 -19.54 2.25 27.20
N GLY A 166 -18.94 3.42 27.09
CA GLY A 166 -19.63 4.71 27.20
C GLY A 166 -20.55 5.01 26.01
N ASP A 167 -21.45 5.93 26.19
CA ASP A 167 -22.40 6.36 25.17
C ASP A 167 -21.71 7.19 24.08
N VAL A 168 -22.02 6.88 22.84
CA VAL A 168 -21.59 7.62 21.66
C VAL A 168 -22.84 8.01 20.85
N GLU A 169 -22.91 9.25 20.41
CA GLU A 169 -23.99 9.73 19.56
C GLU A 169 -23.75 9.24 18.13
N TRP A 170 -24.54 8.26 17.69
CA TRP A 170 -24.39 7.71 16.34
C TRP A 170 -24.93 8.70 15.30
N MET A 171 -24.11 9.01 14.31
CA MET A 171 -24.49 9.77 13.12
C MET A 171 -24.05 8.98 11.90
N GLU A 172 -25.00 8.63 11.05
CA GLU A 172 -24.74 7.90 9.81
C GLU A 172 -23.94 8.80 8.84
N ALA A 173 -23.03 8.21 8.10
CA ALA A 173 -22.25 8.93 7.09
C ALA A 173 -21.85 7.97 5.97
N GLU A 174 -21.68 8.49 4.78
CA GLU A 174 -21.12 7.73 3.67
C GLU A 174 -19.60 7.62 3.87
N PRO A 175 -19.00 6.48 3.49
CA PRO A 175 -17.54 6.36 3.56
C PRO A 175 -16.85 7.47 2.76
N LEU A 176 -15.82 8.05 3.35
CA LEU A 176 -14.99 9.03 2.66
C LEU A 176 -14.17 8.31 1.58
N THR A 177 -14.31 8.77 0.36
CA THR A 177 -13.56 8.19 -0.77
C THR A 177 -12.36 9.09 -1.09
N PRO A 178 -11.14 8.55 -1.05
CA PRO A 178 -9.99 9.36 -1.42
C PRO A 178 -10.10 9.88 -2.87
N PRO A 179 -9.69 11.11 -3.14
CA PRO A 179 -9.74 11.64 -4.49
C PRO A 179 -8.75 10.91 -5.39
N VAL A 180 -9.08 10.84 -6.66
CA VAL A 180 -8.12 10.36 -7.66
C VAL A 180 -7.00 11.40 -7.75
N MET A 181 -5.76 10.94 -7.67
CA MET A 181 -4.60 11.82 -7.76
C MET A 181 -4.49 12.42 -9.16
N GLU A 182 -4.03 13.65 -9.23
CA GLU A 182 -3.79 14.30 -10.52
C GLU A 182 -2.72 13.54 -11.31
N THR A 183 -2.68 13.77 -12.59
CA THR A 183 -1.63 13.22 -13.47
C THR A 183 -0.40 14.10 -13.40
N ALA A 184 0.69 13.57 -13.94
CA ALA A 184 1.91 14.35 -14.14
C ALA A 184 1.63 15.52 -15.10
N ARG A 185 2.43 16.57 -14.97
CA ARG A 185 2.30 17.75 -15.81
C ARG A 185 2.53 17.40 -17.28
N GLU A 186 1.79 18.07 -18.16
CA GLU A 186 1.80 17.78 -19.60
C GLU A 186 3.21 17.85 -20.21
N GLU A 187 4.03 18.82 -19.77
CA GLU A 187 5.38 18.97 -20.29
C GLU A 187 6.26 17.75 -19.97
N ILE A 188 6.07 17.17 -18.77
CA ILE A 188 6.84 16.00 -18.35
C ILE A 188 6.36 14.75 -19.13
N LEU A 189 5.03 14.63 -19.30
CA LEU A 189 4.46 13.53 -20.09
C LEU A 189 4.96 13.57 -21.54
N GLU A 190 4.99 14.75 -22.15
CA GLU A 190 5.50 14.91 -23.52
C GLU A 190 6.99 14.57 -23.59
N ALA A 191 7.78 15.09 -22.65
CA ALA A 191 9.22 14.78 -22.59
C ALA A 191 9.47 13.27 -22.41
N ALA A 192 8.67 12.62 -21.58
CA ALA A 192 8.76 11.17 -21.36
C ALA A 192 8.42 10.41 -22.66
N ALA A 193 7.34 10.81 -23.34
CA ALA A 193 6.93 10.15 -24.59
C ALA A 193 8.00 10.30 -25.68
N VAL A 194 8.60 11.47 -25.80
CA VAL A 194 9.70 11.71 -26.76
C VAL A 194 10.91 10.85 -26.40
N THR A 195 11.27 10.81 -25.13
CA THR A 195 12.41 10.01 -24.64
C THR A 195 12.21 8.52 -24.96
N ILE A 196 10.99 8.01 -24.66
CA ILE A 196 10.65 6.60 -24.93
C ILE A 196 10.69 6.31 -26.42
N THR A 197 10.12 7.19 -27.24
CA THR A 197 10.02 7.00 -28.70
C THR A 197 11.41 6.94 -29.34
N ASN A 198 12.37 7.68 -28.80
CA ASN A 198 13.74 7.74 -29.34
C ASN A 198 14.69 6.72 -28.71
N ALA A 199 14.22 5.94 -27.74
CA ALA A 199 15.06 4.96 -27.03
C ALA A 199 15.48 3.82 -27.98
N ARG A 200 16.69 3.33 -27.79
CA ARG A 200 17.23 2.19 -28.57
C ARG A 200 17.00 0.86 -27.83
N GLN A 201 17.08 0.88 -26.50
CA GLN A 201 16.95 -0.31 -25.65
C GLN A 201 16.11 0.00 -24.44
N PRO A 202 14.84 0.44 -24.63
CA PRO A 202 13.99 0.74 -23.49
C PRO A 202 13.53 -0.54 -22.79
N VAL A 203 13.37 -0.45 -21.46
CA VAL A 203 12.86 -1.56 -20.64
C VAL A 203 11.76 -1.00 -19.75
N PHE A 204 10.66 -1.74 -19.60
CA PHE A 204 9.54 -1.39 -18.74
C PHE A 204 9.59 -2.26 -17.47
N LEU A 205 9.86 -1.63 -16.34
CA LEU A 205 9.92 -2.30 -15.04
C LEU A 205 8.61 -2.02 -14.29
N VAL A 206 7.89 -3.08 -13.92
CA VAL A 206 6.64 -2.96 -13.19
C VAL A 206 6.83 -3.45 -11.75
N GLY A 207 6.34 -2.65 -10.80
CA GLY A 207 6.48 -2.92 -9.38
C GLY A 207 5.12 -3.00 -8.66
N GLY A 208 5.18 -3.03 -7.34
CA GLY A 208 4.00 -3.17 -6.49
C GLY A 208 2.98 -2.05 -6.65
N GLY A 209 3.43 -0.84 -6.98
CA GLY A 209 2.51 0.28 -7.20
C GLY A 209 1.56 0.03 -8.38
N ALA A 210 2.01 -0.69 -9.41
CA ALA A 210 1.13 -1.06 -10.53
C ALA A 210 0.08 -2.09 -10.10
N VAL A 211 0.43 -2.98 -9.15
CA VAL A 211 -0.54 -3.92 -8.55
C VAL A 211 -1.57 -3.15 -7.72
N HIS A 212 -1.10 -2.31 -6.79
CA HIS A 212 -1.98 -1.57 -5.88
C HIS A 212 -2.94 -0.65 -6.61
N SER A 213 -2.50 -0.04 -7.71
CA SER A 213 -3.35 0.84 -8.51
C SER A 213 -4.35 0.09 -9.40
N GLY A 214 -4.21 -1.24 -9.52
CA GLY A 214 -5.04 -2.04 -10.41
C GLY A 214 -4.79 -1.72 -11.89
N ALA A 215 -3.54 -1.36 -12.24
CA ALA A 215 -3.20 -0.83 -13.58
C ALA A 215 -2.79 -1.92 -14.57
N ALA A 216 -3.21 -3.19 -14.36
CA ALA A 216 -2.78 -4.31 -15.20
C ALA A 216 -3.14 -4.10 -16.69
N GLU A 217 -4.33 -3.58 -16.96
CA GLU A 217 -4.77 -3.33 -18.34
C GLU A 217 -3.95 -2.23 -19.00
N GLU A 218 -3.66 -1.16 -18.28
CA GLU A 218 -2.86 -0.05 -18.79
C GLU A 218 -1.42 -0.48 -19.03
N VAL A 219 -0.86 -1.26 -18.12
CA VAL A 219 0.49 -1.84 -18.26
C VAL A 219 0.55 -2.72 -19.52
N LEU A 220 -0.43 -3.60 -19.70
CA LEU A 220 -0.49 -4.50 -20.85
C LEU A 220 -0.62 -3.71 -22.15
N ARG A 221 -1.51 -2.73 -22.20
CA ARG A 221 -1.74 -1.88 -23.37
C ARG A 221 -0.46 -1.11 -23.75
N PHE A 222 0.18 -0.49 -22.76
CA PHE A 222 1.40 0.28 -22.96
C PHE A 222 2.56 -0.61 -23.48
N ALA A 223 2.75 -1.77 -22.84
CA ALA A 223 3.81 -2.72 -23.22
C ALA A 223 3.61 -3.24 -24.65
N ARG A 224 2.38 -3.63 -24.98
CA ARG A 224 2.06 -4.16 -26.33
C ARG A 224 2.19 -3.08 -27.41
N LYS A 225 1.75 -1.87 -27.10
CA LYS A 225 1.86 -0.75 -28.06
C LYS A 225 3.32 -0.45 -28.38
N THR A 226 4.17 -0.41 -27.36
CA THR A 226 5.57 -0.06 -27.54
C THR A 226 6.43 -1.24 -28.03
N GLY A 227 6.08 -2.46 -27.64
CA GLY A 227 6.85 -3.66 -27.98
C GLY A 227 8.09 -3.86 -27.11
N MET A 228 8.31 -3.04 -26.08
CA MET A 228 9.50 -3.15 -25.23
C MET A 228 9.41 -4.34 -24.26
N PRO A 229 10.54 -4.89 -23.83
CA PRO A 229 10.52 -5.96 -22.82
C PRO A 229 10.05 -5.44 -21.47
N VAL A 230 9.35 -6.33 -20.73
CA VAL A 230 8.80 -6.06 -19.41
C VAL A 230 9.55 -6.90 -18.38
N VAL A 231 9.97 -6.27 -17.29
CA VAL A 231 10.56 -6.94 -16.13
C VAL A 231 9.73 -6.59 -14.88
N ASN A 232 9.72 -7.49 -13.90
CA ASN A 232 8.93 -7.30 -12.67
C ASN A 232 9.83 -7.18 -11.46
N THR A 233 9.44 -6.37 -10.48
CA THR A 233 9.94 -6.58 -9.11
C THR A 233 9.13 -7.74 -8.50
N LEU A 234 9.57 -8.26 -7.35
CA LEU A 234 8.82 -9.29 -6.64
C LEU A 234 7.36 -8.87 -6.41
N MET A 235 7.15 -7.63 -5.98
CA MET A 235 5.81 -7.11 -5.68
C MET A 235 5.01 -6.74 -6.94
N GLY A 236 5.66 -6.73 -8.12
CA GLY A 236 4.99 -6.46 -9.40
C GLY A 236 4.56 -7.71 -10.15
N ILE A 237 4.86 -8.90 -9.63
CA ILE A 237 4.48 -10.17 -10.27
C ILE A 237 2.95 -10.24 -10.34
N GLY A 238 2.45 -10.61 -11.52
CA GLY A 238 1.01 -10.76 -11.77
C GLY A 238 0.39 -9.59 -12.52
N VAL A 239 1.05 -8.42 -12.57
CA VAL A 239 0.52 -7.27 -13.31
C VAL A 239 0.64 -7.49 -14.82
N PHE A 240 1.75 -8.08 -15.26
CA PHE A 240 1.97 -8.41 -16.67
C PHE A 240 2.02 -9.93 -16.82
N PRO A 241 1.36 -10.50 -17.83
CA PRO A 241 1.31 -11.98 -17.96
C PRO A 241 2.71 -12.59 -18.11
N GLY A 242 3.06 -13.53 -17.24
CA GLY A 242 4.37 -14.20 -17.29
C GLY A 242 4.58 -15.07 -18.51
N SER A 243 3.49 -15.48 -19.17
CA SER A 243 3.56 -16.27 -20.42
C SER A 243 3.73 -15.41 -21.67
N ASP A 244 3.65 -14.07 -21.54
CA ASP A 244 3.81 -13.18 -22.69
C ASP A 244 5.30 -13.12 -23.09
N ARG A 245 5.57 -13.10 -24.39
CA ARG A 245 6.94 -13.10 -24.95
C ARG A 245 7.74 -11.85 -24.56
N GLN A 246 7.06 -10.77 -24.20
CA GLN A 246 7.73 -9.55 -23.72
C GLN A 246 8.20 -9.68 -22.28
N CYS A 247 7.68 -10.66 -21.51
CA CYS A 247 7.99 -10.81 -20.09
C CYS A 247 9.34 -11.51 -19.89
N LEU A 248 10.33 -10.77 -19.37
CA LEU A 248 11.64 -11.34 -19.04
C LEU A 248 11.71 -11.82 -17.58
N GLY A 249 10.64 -11.60 -16.80
CA GLY A 249 10.53 -12.10 -15.44
C GLY A 249 11.06 -11.16 -14.38
N LEU A 250 11.43 -11.73 -13.24
CA LEU A 250 11.87 -11.02 -12.05
C LEU A 250 13.24 -10.41 -12.23
N THR A 251 13.39 -9.13 -11.83
CA THR A 251 14.70 -8.44 -11.77
C THR A 251 15.12 -8.27 -10.31
N GLY A 252 16.42 -8.08 -10.09
CA GLY A 252 17.02 -7.85 -8.79
C GLY A 252 17.86 -9.02 -8.32
N MET A 253 18.16 -9.06 -7.00
CA MET A 253 19.06 -10.03 -6.38
C MET A 253 18.68 -11.49 -6.71
N HIS A 254 17.41 -11.80 -6.72
CA HIS A 254 16.89 -13.13 -7.00
C HIS A 254 16.27 -13.22 -8.40
N GLY A 255 16.64 -12.28 -9.28
CA GLY A 255 16.04 -12.14 -10.59
C GLY A 255 16.62 -13.07 -11.65
N HIS A 256 15.90 -13.19 -12.74
CA HIS A 256 16.35 -13.95 -13.91
C HIS A 256 17.50 -13.22 -14.62
N ILE A 257 18.42 -13.97 -15.19
CA ILE A 257 19.57 -13.41 -15.90
C ILE A 257 19.09 -12.47 -17.02
N ALA A 258 18.10 -12.91 -17.82
CA ALA A 258 17.58 -12.10 -18.93
C ALA A 258 17.01 -10.76 -18.45
N ALA A 259 16.25 -10.76 -17.35
CA ALA A 259 15.67 -9.55 -16.77
C ALA A 259 16.75 -8.59 -16.27
N ASN A 260 17.74 -9.12 -15.55
CA ASN A 260 18.84 -8.31 -15.02
C ASN A 260 19.71 -7.75 -16.14
N MET A 261 19.98 -8.54 -17.17
CA MET A 261 20.75 -8.09 -18.34
C MET A 261 20.00 -7.01 -19.12
N ALA A 262 18.68 -7.16 -19.28
CA ALA A 262 17.87 -6.15 -19.95
C ALA A 262 17.93 -4.82 -19.19
N VAL A 263 17.75 -4.85 -17.86
CA VAL A 263 17.83 -3.63 -17.03
C VAL A 263 19.24 -3.02 -17.10
N ALA A 264 20.28 -3.85 -17.03
CA ALA A 264 21.68 -3.36 -17.05
C ALA A 264 22.02 -2.65 -18.36
N ASN A 265 21.49 -3.15 -19.48
CA ASN A 265 21.82 -2.62 -20.83
C ASN A 265 20.81 -1.57 -21.33
N ALA A 266 19.76 -1.29 -20.56
CA ALA A 266 18.75 -0.30 -20.97
C ALA A 266 19.36 1.09 -21.13
N ASP A 267 18.96 1.81 -22.16
CA ASP A 267 19.24 3.25 -22.29
C ASP A 267 18.13 4.09 -21.65
N VAL A 268 16.88 3.56 -21.65
CA VAL A 268 15.75 4.18 -20.99
C VAL A 268 15.06 3.11 -20.13
N LEU A 269 14.88 3.39 -18.84
CA LEU A 269 14.18 2.51 -17.93
C LEU A 269 12.90 3.20 -17.45
N ILE A 270 11.76 2.67 -17.89
CA ILE A 270 10.43 3.17 -17.48
C ILE A 270 10.02 2.33 -16.26
N VAL A 271 9.71 2.97 -15.15
CA VAL A 271 9.48 2.28 -13.88
C VAL A 271 8.08 2.64 -13.36
N ALA A 272 7.21 1.65 -13.29
CA ALA A 272 5.83 1.83 -12.82
C ALA A 272 5.69 1.28 -11.39
N GLY A 273 5.72 2.18 -10.40
CA GLY A 273 5.42 1.83 -9.02
C GLY A 273 6.48 0.98 -8.32
N SER A 274 7.75 1.34 -8.47
CA SER A 274 8.85 0.66 -7.76
C SER A 274 9.70 1.69 -7.01
N ARG A 275 9.98 1.39 -5.74
CA ARG A 275 10.74 2.28 -4.85
C ARG A 275 12.26 2.12 -4.99
N PHE A 276 12.74 1.32 -5.91
CA PHE A 276 14.17 1.10 -6.13
C PHE A 276 14.87 0.60 -4.86
N SER A 277 14.28 -0.42 -4.20
CA SER A 277 14.90 -1.02 -3.02
C SER A 277 16.25 -1.64 -3.38
N GLU A 278 17.14 -1.78 -2.39
CA GLU A 278 18.47 -2.33 -2.62
C GLU A 278 18.44 -3.77 -3.14
N ARG A 279 17.35 -4.50 -2.88
CA ARG A 279 17.18 -5.85 -3.44
C ARG A 279 16.96 -5.84 -4.95
N VAL A 280 16.45 -4.72 -5.48
CA VAL A 280 16.24 -4.55 -6.92
C VAL A 280 17.47 -3.92 -7.57
N THR A 281 18.07 -2.90 -6.94
CA THR A 281 19.12 -2.10 -7.54
C THR A 281 20.53 -2.62 -7.27
N GLY A 282 20.77 -3.22 -6.11
CA GLY A 282 22.12 -3.43 -5.64
C GLY A 282 22.85 -2.08 -5.50
N ASP A 283 24.01 -1.97 -6.10
CA ASP A 283 24.75 -0.69 -6.16
C ASP A 283 23.98 0.31 -7.02
N ARG A 284 23.48 1.35 -6.39
CA ARG A 284 22.61 2.35 -7.03
C ARG A 284 23.32 3.10 -8.16
N ASN A 285 24.58 3.45 -7.98
CA ASN A 285 25.34 4.19 -9.00
C ASN A 285 25.53 3.33 -10.26
N ARG A 286 25.87 2.08 -10.06
CA ARG A 286 26.01 1.11 -11.15
C ARG A 286 24.66 0.84 -11.82
N TYR A 287 23.60 0.75 -11.01
CA TYR A 287 22.23 0.51 -11.51
C TYR A 287 21.78 1.64 -12.44
N VAL A 288 21.96 2.89 -12.01
CA VAL A 288 21.60 4.06 -12.83
C VAL A 288 22.49 4.12 -14.07
N GLY A 289 23.82 4.03 -13.88
CA GLY A 289 24.76 4.07 -14.99
C GLY A 289 24.53 5.26 -15.93
N LYS A 290 24.30 4.98 -17.20
CA LYS A 290 24.02 6.00 -18.22
C LYS A 290 22.56 6.04 -18.67
N LYS A 291 21.69 5.25 -18.01
CA LYS A 291 20.29 5.15 -18.47
C LYS A 291 19.46 6.34 -17.97
N THR A 292 18.49 6.72 -18.78
CA THR A 292 17.48 7.71 -18.42
C THR A 292 16.35 6.99 -17.68
N ILE A 293 16.05 7.41 -16.44
CA ILE A 293 15.00 6.80 -15.63
C ILE A 293 13.75 7.67 -15.68
N ILE A 294 12.64 7.06 -16.10
CA ILE A 294 11.30 7.65 -16.10
C ILE A 294 10.51 6.92 -15.00
N GLN A 295 10.14 7.62 -13.94
CA GLN A 295 9.52 7.00 -12.77
C GLN A 295 8.06 7.42 -12.63
N LEU A 296 7.15 6.45 -12.67
CA LEU A 296 5.73 6.65 -12.38
C LEU A 296 5.49 6.24 -10.94
N ASP A 297 5.07 7.17 -10.10
CA ASP A 297 4.79 6.87 -8.69
C ASP A 297 3.70 7.81 -8.17
N ILE A 298 2.90 7.32 -7.22
CA ILE A 298 1.87 8.14 -6.58
C ILE A 298 2.48 9.03 -5.49
N ASP A 299 3.63 8.64 -4.96
CA ASP A 299 4.26 9.27 -3.80
C ASP A 299 5.45 10.13 -4.25
N PRO A 300 5.31 11.48 -4.23
CA PRO A 300 6.42 12.33 -4.65
C PRO A 300 7.68 12.16 -3.80
N SER A 301 7.56 11.68 -2.57
CA SER A 301 8.72 11.46 -1.69
C SER A 301 9.61 10.30 -2.15
N GLU A 302 9.13 9.44 -3.04
CA GLU A 302 9.94 8.35 -3.61
C GLU A 302 10.80 8.81 -4.79
N VAL A 303 10.52 10.00 -5.36
CA VAL A 303 11.32 10.57 -6.45
C VAL A 303 12.68 11.00 -5.89
N ASP A 304 13.75 10.60 -6.56
CA ASP A 304 15.15 10.91 -6.21
C ASP A 304 15.59 10.37 -4.85
N LYS A 305 14.78 9.56 -4.20
CA LYS A 305 15.12 9.00 -2.88
C LYS A 305 16.24 7.98 -2.94
N ASN A 306 16.16 7.05 -3.88
CA ASN A 306 17.13 5.95 -4.01
C ASN A 306 17.96 6.05 -5.29
N VAL A 307 17.35 6.51 -6.38
CA VAL A 307 18.06 6.72 -7.66
C VAL A 307 17.61 8.07 -8.24
N MET A 308 18.49 8.71 -8.97
CA MET A 308 18.16 9.97 -9.65
C MET A 308 17.20 9.69 -10.80
N THR A 309 16.07 10.37 -10.80
CA THR A 309 15.01 10.24 -11.79
C THR A 309 15.10 11.41 -12.78
N ALA A 310 15.20 11.11 -14.05
CA ALA A 310 15.25 12.15 -15.08
C ALA A 310 13.86 12.78 -15.30
N LEU A 311 12.81 11.93 -15.34
CA LEU A 311 11.44 12.38 -15.62
C LEU A 311 10.48 11.73 -14.64
N PRO A 312 10.09 12.46 -13.57
CA PRO A 312 9.13 11.93 -12.58
C PRO A 312 7.70 12.19 -13.04
N LEU A 313 6.94 11.10 -13.19
CA LEU A 313 5.52 11.13 -13.53
C LEU A 313 4.74 10.84 -12.24
N VAL A 314 4.63 11.86 -11.38
CA VAL A 314 3.96 11.75 -10.09
C VAL A 314 2.44 11.84 -10.31
N GLY A 315 1.68 10.93 -9.71
CA GLY A 315 0.23 10.94 -9.76
C GLY A 315 -0.38 9.59 -10.06
N ASP A 316 -1.63 9.59 -10.51
CA ASP A 316 -2.37 8.36 -10.77
C ASP A 316 -1.67 7.52 -11.84
N MET A 317 -1.44 6.24 -11.52
CA MET A 317 -0.73 5.31 -12.40
C MET A 317 -1.47 5.05 -13.70
N LYS A 318 -2.79 4.79 -13.62
CA LYS A 318 -3.60 4.45 -14.79
C LYS A 318 -3.65 5.62 -15.75
N GLU A 319 -3.93 6.81 -15.22
CA GLU A 319 -4.04 8.02 -16.02
C GLU A 319 -2.71 8.39 -16.67
N ASN A 320 -1.61 8.30 -15.91
CA ASN A 320 -0.28 8.56 -16.47
C ASN A 320 0.08 7.57 -17.59
N LEU A 321 -0.22 6.26 -17.39
CA LEU A 321 0.02 5.26 -18.43
C LEU A 321 -0.86 5.46 -19.66
N ASN A 322 -2.14 5.85 -19.47
CA ASN A 322 -3.04 6.14 -20.58
C ASN A 322 -2.52 7.33 -21.39
N LYS A 323 -2.17 8.43 -20.72
CA LYS A 323 -1.64 9.62 -21.39
C LYS A 323 -0.31 9.33 -22.13
N LEU A 324 0.58 8.56 -21.50
CA LEU A 324 1.82 8.11 -22.18
C LEU A 324 1.49 7.25 -23.40
N SER A 325 0.54 6.31 -23.25
CA SER A 325 0.15 5.42 -24.35
C SER A 325 -0.35 6.20 -25.55
N GLU A 326 -1.09 7.27 -25.32
CA GLU A 326 -1.59 8.12 -26.43
C GLU A 326 -0.45 8.78 -27.20
N ARG A 327 0.62 9.17 -26.52
CA ARG A 327 1.72 9.98 -27.06
C ARG A 327 2.86 9.16 -27.67
N VAL A 328 3.15 7.96 -27.12
CA VAL A 328 4.27 7.14 -27.64
C VAL A 328 3.89 6.44 -28.94
N LYS A 329 4.90 6.25 -29.80
CA LYS A 329 4.75 5.47 -31.03
C LYS A 329 5.26 4.04 -30.80
N LYS A 330 4.90 3.11 -31.70
CA LYS A 330 5.43 1.75 -31.68
C LYS A 330 6.94 1.83 -31.95
N LEU A 331 7.67 1.19 -31.13
CA LEU A 331 9.12 1.22 -31.25
C LEU A 331 9.59 0.35 -32.41
N UNK A 332 10.55 0.75 -32.98
CA UNK A 332 11.09 0.04 -34.12
C UNK A 332 11.58 -1.35 -33.80
N UNK A 333 11.42 -2.24 -34.67
CA UNK A 333 11.86 -3.59 -34.45
C UNK A 333 13.25 -3.82 -33.99
N UNK A 334 14.03 -2.94 -33.93
CA UNK A 334 15.34 -3.04 -33.42
C UNK A 334 15.40 -3.30 -31.96
N UNK A 335 14.56 -2.92 -31.33
CA UNK A 335 14.40 -3.13 -29.93
C UNK A 335 13.92 -4.52 -29.63
N UNK A 336 13.17 -4.96 -30.37
CA UNK A 336 12.68 -6.27 -30.19
C UNK A 336 13.67 -7.35 -30.50
N UNK A 337 14.47 -7.08 -31.24
CA UNK A 337 15.58 -7.96 -31.52
C UNK A 337 16.58 -8.05 -30.42
N UNK A 338 16.69 -7.20 -29.79
CA UNK A 338 17.52 -7.22 -28.64
C UNK A 338 16.96 -8.01 -27.52
N UNK A 339 15.87 -8.06 -27.40
CA UNK A 339 15.21 -8.88 -26.48
C UNK A 339 15.08 -10.32 -26.91
N UNK A 340 15.03 -10.34 -27.91
CA UNK A 340 15.01 -11.68 -28.41
C UNK A 340 16.33 -12.38 -28.37
N ASN A 341 17.33 -11.74 -28.32
CA ASN A 341 18.70 -12.36 -28.23
C ASN A 341 19.09 -12.62 -26.74
N LEU A 342 18.31 -12.18 -25.79
CA LEU A 342 18.57 -12.40 -24.35
C LEU A 342 17.84 -13.65 -23.80
N ILE A 343 17.01 -14.25 -24.63
CA ILE A 343 16.28 -15.48 -24.30
C ILE A 343 17.01 -16.68 -24.92
#